data_20567accdc6572b8f72f9d5ce5f0f503
#
_entry.id   20567accdc6572b8f72f9d5ce5f0f503
#
_cell.length_a   1.000
_cell.length_b   1.000
_cell.length_c   1.000
_cell.angle_alpha   90.00
_cell.angle_beta   90.00
_cell.angle_gamma   90.00
#
_symmetry.space_group_name_H-M   'P 1'
#
loop_
_entity.id
_entity.type
_entity.pdbx_description
1 polymer ?
#
loop_
_entity_poly.entity_id
_entity_poly.type
_entity_poly.pdbx_seq_one_letter_code
_entity_poly.pdbx_strand_id
1 'polypeptide(L)'
;TDIDFSKIDLFLSDVTERKAYEKSLSTGEYKKINIVDGVIGIGNQRNFIVDYYPVGQKVFGIDDDIQSAILKIDDKTRFELTELDAFIREAFSATEKAGLNIWGVYPVNNPFFMKYSISFDIKYIVACFYGWINNHEDKAYCTLEDKEDFERSIKYYLADNGVVRFN
;
A
#
# COMPACT_ATOMS: atom_id res chain seq x y z
N THR A 1 -10.47 3.79 -13.10
CA THR A 1 -10.51 3.27 -11.72
C THR A 1 -11.83 3.63 -11.05
N ASP A 2 -12.25 2.83 -10.09
CA ASP A 2 -13.44 2.99 -9.25
C ASP A 2 -13.15 3.71 -7.91
N ILE A 3 -11.93 4.25 -7.75
CA ILE A 3 -11.49 4.96 -6.54
C ILE A 3 -12.16 6.34 -6.43
N ASP A 4 -12.66 6.65 -5.24
CA ASP A 4 -13.11 7.99 -4.87
C ASP A 4 -11.90 8.87 -4.50
N PHE A 5 -11.58 9.81 -5.37
CA PHE A 5 -10.42 10.70 -5.20
C PHE A 5 -10.47 11.57 -3.93
N SER A 6 -11.65 11.76 -3.33
CA SER A 6 -11.77 12.49 -2.05
C SER A 6 -11.23 11.71 -0.84
N LYS A 7 -10.90 10.43 -1.04
CA LYS A 7 -10.30 9.55 -0.02
C LYS A 7 -8.80 9.36 -0.20
N ILE A 8 -8.20 10.11 -1.11
CA ILE A 8 -6.76 10.04 -1.38
C ILE A 8 -6.06 11.17 -0.65
N ASP A 9 -5.08 10.81 0.16
CA ASP A 9 -4.10 11.72 0.74
C ASP A 9 -2.77 11.53 0.01
N LEU A 10 -2.27 12.60 -0.62
CA LEU A 10 -0.96 12.63 -1.27
C LEU A 10 0.05 13.25 -0.31
N PHE A 11 0.96 12.43 0.18
CA PHE A 11 2.01 12.86 1.11
C PHE A 11 3.25 13.29 0.35
N LEU A 12 3.63 14.55 0.50
CA LEU A 12 4.83 15.13 -0.12
C LEU A 12 6.01 15.03 0.83
N SER A 13 7.15 14.55 0.33
CA SER A 13 8.40 14.54 1.11
C SER A 13 9.06 15.91 1.19
N ASP A 14 8.81 16.76 0.19
CA ASP A 14 9.35 18.11 0.11
C ASP A 14 8.23 19.11 -0.26
N VAL A 15 8.05 20.12 0.57
CA VAL A 15 7.10 21.21 0.35
C VAL A 15 7.37 21.99 -0.93
N THR A 16 8.58 21.94 -1.48
CA THR A 16 8.92 22.60 -2.76
C THR A 16 8.16 21.98 -3.94
N GLU A 17 7.79 20.72 -3.85
CA GLU A 17 7.03 20.01 -4.88
C GLU A 17 5.54 20.36 -4.86
N ARG A 18 5.02 20.88 -3.74
CA ARG A 18 3.59 21.17 -3.55
C ARG A 18 2.99 21.95 -4.71
N LYS A 19 3.64 23.02 -5.16
CA LYS A 19 3.11 23.87 -6.26
C LYS A 19 2.98 23.09 -7.58
N ALA A 20 3.89 22.15 -7.84
CA ALA A 20 3.84 21.33 -9.04
C ALA A 20 2.66 20.35 -8.97
N TYR A 21 2.46 19.70 -7.83
CA TYR A 21 1.32 18.80 -7.60
C TYR A 21 -0.02 19.55 -7.60
N GLU A 22 -0.14 20.69 -6.91
CA GLU A 22 -1.34 21.53 -6.93
C GLU A 22 -1.74 21.92 -8.35
N LYS A 23 -0.75 22.28 -9.19
CA LYS A 23 -0.98 22.59 -10.60
C LYS A 23 -1.44 21.36 -11.38
N SER A 24 -0.80 20.22 -11.20
CA SER A 24 -1.13 18.97 -11.91
C SER A 24 -2.51 18.44 -11.52
N LEU A 25 -2.88 18.57 -10.25
CA LEU A 25 -4.15 18.09 -9.69
C LEU A 25 -5.29 19.10 -9.76
N SER A 26 -5.06 20.28 -10.37
CA SER A 26 -6.03 21.39 -10.36
C SER A 26 -7.31 21.17 -11.17
N THR A 27 -7.39 20.08 -11.95
CA THR A 27 -8.50 19.84 -12.89
C THR A 27 -9.23 18.54 -12.63
N GLY A 28 -10.50 18.47 -13.03
CA GLY A 28 -11.31 17.25 -12.96
C GLY A 28 -11.51 16.74 -11.53
N GLU A 29 -11.57 15.44 -11.41
CA GLU A 29 -11.73 14.74 -10.13
C GLU A 29 -10.47 14.81 -9.24
N TYR A 30 -9.29 14.98 -9.83
CA TYR A 30 -8.01 15.05 -9.11
C TYR A 30 -7.93 16.18 -8.09
N LYS A 31 -8.68 17.27 -8.29
CA LYS A 31 -8.77 18.38 -7.33
C LYS A 31 -9.35 17.99 -5.96
N LYS A 32 -9.91 16.77 -5.86
CA LYS A 32 -10.43 16.23 -4.60
C LYS A 32 -9.35 15.58 -3.74
N ILE A 33 -8.19 15.30 -4.33
CA ILE A 33 -7.04 14.72 -3.62
C ILE A 33 -6.57 15.73 -2.57
N ASN A 34 -6.42 15.25 -1.34
CA ASN A 34 -5.85 16.04 -0.25
C ASN A 34 -4.32 15.98 -0.31
N ILE A 35 -3.67 17.14 -0.31
CA ILE A 35 -2.20 17.23 -0.31
C ILE A 35 -1.72 17.48 1.13
N VAL A 36 -0.96 16.55 1.66
CA VAL A 36 -0.41 16.58 3.02
C VAL A 36 1.09 16.84 2.96
N ASP A 37 1.56 17.84 3.72
CA ASP A 37 2.98 18.06 3.91
C ASP A 37 3.53 16.97 4.84
N GLY A 38 4.33 16.09 4.30
CA GLY A 38 4.96 14.99 5.01
C GLY A 38 6.39 15.35 5.47
N VAL A 39 7.25 14.34 5.53
CA VAL A 39 8.61 14.48 6.04
C VAL A 39 9.63 13.86 5.10
N ILE A 40 10.88 14.34 5.16
CA ILE A 40 11.99 13.83 4.36
C ILE A 40 12.45 12.46 4.89
N GLY A 41 12.79 11.55 3.98
CA GLY A 41 13.23 10.19 4.26
C GLY A 41 12.09 9.19 4.18
N ILE A 42 12.33 8.07 3.47
CA ILE A 42 11.26 7.11 3.19
C ILE A 42 10.74 6.43 4.47
N GLY A 43 11.64 6.01 5.36
CA GLY A 43 11.27 5.44 6.66
C GLY A 43 10.51 6.44 7.53
N ASN A 44 10.99 7.68 7.60
CA ASN A 44 10.32 8.77 8.32
C ASN A 44 8.93 9.05 7.74
N GLN A 45 8.80 9.10 6.42
CA GLN A 45 7.51 9.31 5.75
C GLN A 45 6.53 8.18 6.04
N ARG A 46 6.97 6.92 6.02
CA ARG A 46 6.13 5.77 6.40
C ARG A 46 5.65 5.88 7.86
N ASN A 47 6.53 6.29 8.77
CA ASN A 47 6.18 6.51 10.18
C ASN A 47 5.19 7.67 10.35
N PHE A 48 5.43 8.79 9.65
CA PHE A 48 4.51 9.92 9.63
C PHE A 48 3.10 9.52 9.18
N ILE A 49 2.98 8.67 8.13
CA ILE A 49 1.71 8.16 7.64
C ILE A 49 1.01 7.27 8.69
N VAL A 50 1.77 6.47 9.45
CA VAL A 50 1.23 5.69 10.57
C VAL A 50 0.61 6.61 11.63
N ASP A 51 1.32 7.67 12.03
CA ASP A 51 0.83 8.63 13.02
C ASP A 51 -0.34 9.50 12.53
N TYR A 52 -0.41 9.74 11.22
CA TYR A 52 -1.46 10.55 10.60
C TYR A 52 -2.85 9.90 10.67
N TYR A 53 -2.93 8.59 10.51
CA TYR A 53 -4.20 7.87 10.54
C TYR A 53 -4.52 7.29 11.93
N PRO A 54 -5.80 7.31 12.35
CA PRO A 54 -6.19 6.73 13.64
C PRO A 54 -6.01 5.21 13.68
N VAL A 55 -5.89 4.69 14.91
CA VAL A 55 -5.86 3.24 15.17
C VAL A 55 -7.15 2.59 14.66
N GLY A 56 -7.01 1.43 14.02
CA GLY A 56 -8.11 0.66 13.43
C GLY A 56 -8.47 1.08 12.00
N GLN A 57 -7.91 2.17 11.48
CA GLN A 57 -8.17 2.58 10.12
C GLN A 57 -7.47 1.65 9.14
N LYS A 58 -8.19 1.23 8.10
CA LYS A 58 -7.65 0.53 6.93
C LYS A 58 -7.00 1.57 6.02
N VAL A 59 -5.71 1.43 5.78
CA VAL A 59 -4.93 2.34 4.95
C VAL A 59 -4.32 1.55 3.80
N PHE A 60 -4.51 2.05 2.59
CA PHE A 60 -3.89 1.53 1.37
C PHE A 60 -2.84 2.52 0.89
N GLY A 61 -1.60 2.05 0.76
CA GLY A 61 -0.47 2.83 0.22
C GLY A 61 -0.14 2.40 -1.20
N ILE A 62 0.07 3.38 -2.05
CA ILE A 62 0.52 3.19 -3.43
C ILE A 62 1.54 4.28 -3.77
N ASP A 63 2.62 3.90 -4.44
CA ASP A 63 3.61 4.87 -4.91
C ASP A 63 3.11 5.54 -6.21
N ASP A 64 3.50 6.78 -6.44
CA ASP A 64 2.98 7.64 -7.52
C ASP A 64 3.49 7.25 -8.93
N ASP A 65 4.48 6.38 -9.00
CA ASP A 65 5.04 5.85 -10.26
C ASP A 65 4.39 4.51 -10.71
N ILE A 66 3.43 3.97 -9.96
CA ILE A 66 2.72 2.75 -10.35
C ILE A 66 1.79 3.03 -11.54
N GLN A 67 2.11 2.41 -12.68
CA GLN A 67 1.37 2.62 -13.93
C GLN A 67 0.16 1.68 -14.08
N SER A 68 0.29 0.44 -13.61
CA SER A 68 -0.79 -0.56 -13.70
C SER A 68 -0.62 -1.67 -12.67
N ALA A 69 -1.72 -2.30 -12.31
CA ALA A 69 -1.75 -3.55 -11.56
C ALA A 69 -2.33 -4.65 -12.44
N ILE A 70 -1.74 -5.84 -12.40
CA ILE A 70 -2.15 -6.98 -13.22
C ILE A 70 -2.68 -8.10 -12.33
N LEU A 71 -3.87 -8.57 -12.62
CA LEU A 71 -4.46 -9.74 -11.99
C LEU A 71 -4.23 -10.97 -12.87
N LYS A 72 -3.58 -11.99 -12.33
CA LYS A 72 -3.46 -13.31 -12.95
C LYS A 72 -4.53 -14.22 -12.36
N ILE A 73 -5.35 -14.86 -13.19
CA ILE A 73 -6.42 -15.78 -12.75
C ILE A 73 -6.12 -17.25 -13.08
N ASP A 74 -5.27 -17.51 -14.05
CA ASP A 74 -4.73 -18.84 -14.37
C ASP A 74 -3.39 -18.71 -15.10
N ASP A 75 -2.83 -19.80 -15.57
CA ASP A 75 -1.50 -19.81 -16.22
C ASP A 75 -1.42 -19.00 -17.51
N LYS A 76 -2.55 -18.76 -18.19
CA LYS A 76 -2.63 -18.10 -19.50
C LYS A 76 -3.35 -16.75 -19.45
N THR A 77 -4.21 -16.54 -18.46
CA THR A 77 -5.15 -15.41 -18.41
C THR A 77 -4.71 -14.36 -17.40
N ARG A 78 -4.55 -13.15 -17.89
CA ARG A 78 -4.21 -11.97 -17.11
C ARG A 78 -5.07 -10.80 -17.56
N PHE A 79 -5.43 -9.94 -16.61
CA PHE A 79 -6.18 -8.72 -16.86
C PHE A 79 -5.50 -7.55 -16.16
N GLU A 80 -5.64 -6.38 -16.73
CA GLU A 80 -5.38 -5.16 -15.99
C GLU A 80 -6.47 -4.98 -14.93
N LEU A 81 -6.06 -4.70 -13.71
CA LEU A 81 -6.97 -4.47 -12.59
C LEU A 81 -7.58 -3.08 -12.72
N THR A 82 -8.83 -2.99 -13.14
CA THR A 82 -9.58 -1.73 -13.30
C THR A 82 -10.46 -1.40 -12.10
N GLU A 83 -10.90 -2.42 -11.35
CA GLU A 83 -11.74 -2.30 -10.16
C GLU A 83 -10.88 -2.30 -8.89
N LEU A 84 -10.10 -1.23 -8.72
CA LEU A 84 -9.09 -1.14 -7.66
C LEU A 84 -9.72 -1.09 -6.26
N ASP A 85 -10.80 -0.31 -6.06
CA ASP A 85 -11.47 -0.21 -4.77
C ASP A 85 -12.10 -1.55 -4.35
N ALA A 86 -12.68 -2.30 -5.30
CA ALA A 86 -13.19 -3.64 -5.04
C ALA A 86 -12.08 -4.60 -4.60
N PHE A 87 -10.92 -4.59 -5.28
CA PHE A 87 -9.76 -5.40 -4.91
C PHE A 87 -9.23 -5.03 -3.51
N ILE A 88 -9.09 -3.75 -3.21
CA ILE A 88 -8.63 -3.27 -1.88
C ILE A 88 -9.55 -3.78 -0.77
N ARG A 89 -10.87 -3.69 -0.96
CA ARG A 89 -11.84 -4.21 0.02
C ARG A 89 -11.70 -5.71 0.23
N GLU A 90 -11.53 -6.48 -0.84
CA GLU A 90 -11.34 -7.92 -0.75
C GLU A 90 -10.02 -8.26 -0.05
N ALA A 91 -8.94 -7.53 -0.36
CA ALA A 91 -7.65 -7.71 0.28
C ALA A 91 -7.72 -7.47 1.80
N PHE A 92 -8.38 -6.40 2.25
CA PHE A 92 -8.63 -6.18 3.67
C PHE A 92 -9.53 -7.25 4.30
N SER A 93 -10.57 -7.71 3.59
CA SER A 93 -11.42 -8.81 4.07
C SER A 93 -10.64 -10.11 4.28
N ALA A 94 -9.74 -10.44 3.35
CA ALA A 94 -8.86 -11.62 3.49
C ALA A 94 -7.89 -11.46 4.67
N THR A 95 -7.35 -10.26 4.86
CA THR A 95 -6.43 -9.93 5.97
C THR A 95 -7.12 -10.08 7.32
N GLU A 96 -8.32 -9.52 7.48
CA GLU A 96 -9.12 -9.63 8.70
C GLU A 96 -9.53 -11.07 9.01
N LYS A 97 -9.97 -11.83 7.99
CA LYS A 97 -10.33 -13.25 8.16
C LYS A 97 -9.15 -14.11 8.60
N ALA A 98 -7.94 -13.73 8.20
CA ALA A 98 -6.72 -14.40 8.63
C ALA A 98 -6.25 -13.96 10.03
N GLY A 99 -6.86 -12.93 10.63
CA GLY A 99 -6.41 -12.34 11.90
C GLY A 99 -5.10 -11.57 11.77
N LEU A 100 -4.79 -11.08 10.58
CA LEU A 100 -3.53 -10.38 10.24
C LEU A 100 -3.78 -8.89 10.02
N ASN A 101 -2.71 -8.08 9.98
CA ASN A 101 -2.83 -6.64 9.91
C ASN A 101 -2.15 -6.00 8.68
N ILE A 102 -1.44 -6.77 7.86
CA ILE A 102 -0.78 -6.25 6.65
C ILE A 102 -1.02 -7.17 5.46
N TRP A 103 -1.19 -6.58 4.29
CA TRP A 103 -1.23 -7.29 3.02
C TRP A 103 -0.45 -6.55 1.94
N GLY A 104 -0.01 -7.27 0.93
CA GLY A 104 0.58 -6.72 -0.28
C GLY A 104 0.42 -7.65 -1.47
N VAL A 105 0.96 -7.21 -2.60
CA VAL A 105 0.90 -7.95 -3.86
C VAL A 105 2.29 -8.44 -4.27
N TYR A 106 2.35 -9.38 -5.21
CA TYR A 106 3.60 -9.74 -5.87
C TYR A 106 4.12 -8.53 -6.66
N PRO A 107 5.37 -8.07 -6.40
CA PRO A 107 5.79 -6.72 -6.81
C PRO A 107 6.18 -6.58 -8.29
N VAL A 108 6.26 -7.68 -9.04
CA VAL A 108 6.81 -7.66 -10.40
C VAL A 108 5.83 -8.29 -11.39
N ASN A 109 5.52 -7.58 -12.48
CA ASN A 109 4.72 -8.14 -13.56
C ASN A 109 5.53 -9.18 -14.37
N ASN A 110 5.80 -10.32 -13.71
CA ASN A 110 6.44 -11.47 -14.34
C ASN A 110 5.51 -12.69 -14.25
N PRO A 111 4.85 -13.09 -15.36
CA PRO A 111 3.87 -14.17 -15.37
C PRO A 111 4.41 -15.52 -14.89
N PHE A 112 5.71 -15.73 -15.02
CA PHE A 112 6.34 -16.98 -14.59
C PHE A 112 6.29 -17.16 -13.06
N PHE A 113 6.42 -16.07 -12.31
CA PHE A 113 6.42 -16.09 -10.85
C PHE A 113 5.07 -15.74 -10.22
N MET A 114 4.20 -15.05 -10.96
CA MET A 114 2.84 -14.74 -10.49
C MET A 114 2.00 -16.01 -10.35
N LYS A 115 1.23 -16.11 -9.28
CA LYS A 115 0.33 -17.23 -9.02
C LYS A 115 -1.04 -16.73 -8.60
N TYR A 116 -2.09 -17.40 -9.03
CA TYR A 116 -3.43 -17.16 -8.52
C TYR A 116 -3.59 -17.82 -7.14
N SER A 117 -3.00 -17.20 -6.14
CA SER A 117 -3.02 -17.72 -4.76
C SER A 117 -2.71 -16.61 -3.75
N ILE A 118 -3.16 -16.82 -2.53
CA ILE A 118 -2.85 -15.96 -1.39
C ILE A 118 -1.93 -16.75 -0.45
N SER A 119 -0.86 -16.12 0.02
CA SER A 119 0.05 -16.67 1.04
C SER A 119 -0.17 -15.95 2.37
N PHE A 120 -0.03 -16.69 3.47
CA PHE A 120 -0.14 -16.18 4.84
C PHE A 120 1.15 -16.35 5.65
N ASP A 121 2.16 -16.94 5.05
CA ASP A 121 3.50 -17.15 5.61
C ASP A 121 4.39 -15.92 5.35
N ILE A 122 5.63 -15.95 5.87
CA ILE A 122 6.58 -14.87 5.62
C ILE A 122 6.78 -14.65 4.13
N LYS A 123 6.38 -13.50 3.67
CA LYS A 123 6.57 -12.98 2.32
C LYS A 123 6.94 -11.53 2.41
N TYR A 124 7.83 -11.12 1.54
CA TYR A 124 8.19 -9.74 1.41
C TYR A 124 7.02 -8.92 0.85
N ILE A 125 6.58 -7.92 1.61
CA ILE A 125 5.57 -6.94 1.21
C ILE A 125 6.28 -5.68 0.76
N VAL A 126 6.32 -5.46 -0.56
CA VAL A 126 6.90 -4.23 -1.13
C VAL A 126 5.94 -3.07 -0.91
N ALA A 127 6.47 -1.99 -0.37
CA ALA A 127 5.65 -0.84 0.04
C ALA A 127 5.19 0.06 -1.13
N CYS A 128 5.35 -0.38 -2.37
CA CYS A 128 4.81 0.33 -3.54
C CYS A 128 3.31 0.10 -3.78
N PHE A 129 2.74 -1.03 -3.27
CA PHE A 129 1.33 -1.38 -3.39
C PHE A 129 0.94 -2.35 -2.28
N TYR A 130 0.41 -1.84 -1.20
CA TYR A 130 0.11 -2.62 0.00
C TYR A 130 -0.97 -1.95 0.86
N GLY A 131 -1.50 -2.69 1.83
CA GLY A 131 -2.41 -2.11 2.81
C GLY A 131 -2.18 -2.67 4.21
N TRP A 132 -2.55 -1.87 5.21
CA TRP A 132 -2.46 -2.29 6.60
C TRP A 132 -3.63 -1.76 7.44
N ILE A 133 -3.92 -2.44 8.53
CA ILE A 133 -4.83 -1.96 9.56
C ILE A 133 -3.96 -1.21 10.58
N ASN A 134 -4.15 0.09 10.65
CA ASN A 134 -3.30 0.95 11.46
C ASN A 134 -3.50 0.67 12.96
N ASN A 135 -2.40 0.48 13.70
CA ASN A 135 -2.48 0.08 15.12
C ASN A 135 -1.52 0.84 16.05
N HIS A 136 -0.63 1.69 15.53
CA HIS A 136 0.39 2.43 16.29
C HIS A 136 1.27 1.53 17.19
N GLU A 137 1.40 0.24 16.83
CA GLU A 137 2.31 -0.68 17.52
C GLU A 137 3.70 -0.66 16.87
N ASP A 138 4.73 -1.15 17.56
CA ASP A 138 6.12 -1.16 17.07
C ASP A 138 6.28 -1.76 15.68
N LYS A 139 5.47 -2.76 15.34
CA LYS A 139 5.47 -3.41 14.01
C LYS A 139 5.10 -2.47 12.86
N ALA A 140 4.36 -1.39 13.13
CA ALA A 140 3.95 -0.43 12.11
C ALA A 140 5.07 0.58 11.77
N TYR A 141 6.04 0.77 12.66
CA TYR A 141 7.10 1.76 12.51
C TYR A 141 8.37 1.16 11.94
N CYS A 142 9.05 1.93 11.09
CA CYS A 142 10.34 1.59 10.51
C CYS A 142 11.47 2.30 11.26
N THR A 143 12.60 1.63 11.42
CA THR A 143 13.85 2.21 11.96
C THR A 143 14.92 2.35 10.89
N LEU A 144 14.76 1.66 9.76
CA LEU A 144 15.66 1.71 8.63
C LEU A 144 15.14 2.71 7.59
N GLU A 145 16.04 3.51 7.01
CA GLU A 145 15.74 4.35 5.86
C GLU A 145 15.76 3.54 4.56
N ASP A 146 16.73 2.64 4.42
CA ASP A 146 16.77 1.69 3.31
C ASP A 146 16.16 0.35 3.76
N LYS A 147 15.30 -0.25 2.91
CA LYS A 147 14.65 -1.56 3.17
C LYS A 147 13.67 -1.52 4.34
N GLU A 148 13.02 -0.38 4.54
CA GLU A 148 11.97 -0.19 5.54
C GLU A 148 10.79 -1.17 5.35
N ASP A 149 10.54 -1.56 4.11
CA ASP A 149 9.52 -2.53 3.72
C ASP A 149 9.89 -3.98 4.12
N PHE A 150 11.18 -4.36 4.03
CA PHE A 150 11.66 -5.63 4.59
C PHE A 150 11.53 -5.65 6.10
N GLU A 151 11.98 -4.59 6.77
CA GLU A 151 11.86 -4.46 8.22
C GLU A 151 10.40 -4.60 8.65
N ARG A 152 9.49 -3.87 8.00
CA ARG A 152 8.05 -3.91 8.29
C ARG A 152 7.48 -5.30 8.07
N SER A 153 7.80 -5.96 6.96
CA SER A 153 7.33 -7.32 6.67
C SER A 153 7.73 -8.30 7.78
N ILE A 154 8.97 -8.21 8.26
CA ILE A 154 9.49 -9.05 9.34
C ILE A 154 8.80 -8.72 10.67
N LYS A 155 8.66 -7.44 11.01
CA LYS A 155 7.99 -7.01 12.26
C LYS A 155 6.54 -7.48 12.32
N TYR A 156 5.77 -7.31 11.24
CA TYR A 156 4.39 -7.82 11.19
C TYR A 156 4.35 -9.35 11.28
N TYR A 157 5.24 -10.05 10.56
CA TYR A 157 5.29 -11.51 10.65
C TYR A 157 5.59 -11.99 12.05
N LEU A 158 6.55 -11.40 12.74
CA LEU A 158 6.91 -11.80 14.11
C LEU A 158 5.81 -11.48 15.13
N ALA A 159 5.10 -10.37 14.96
CA ALA A 159 4.04 -9.95 15.87
C ALA A 159 2.71 -10.71 15.64
N ASP A 160 2.34 -10.89 14.38
CA ASP A 160 1.02 -11.42 13.98
C ASP A 160 1.09 -12.89 13.52
N ASN A 161 2.30 -13.49 13.46
CA ASN A 161 2.56 -14.84 12.95
C ASN A 161 2.15 -15.02 11.47
N GLY A 162 2.17 -13.95 10.69
CA GLY A 162 1.85 -13.99 9.27
C GLY A 162 1.78 -12.63 8.61
N VAL A 163 1.80 -12.66 7.29
CA VAL A 163 1.48 -11.52 6.41
C VAL A 163 0.65 -12.03 5.24
N VAL A 164 -0.25 -11.22 4.71
CA VAL A 164 -1.06 -11.62 3.55
C VAL A 164 -0.38 -11.15 2.27
N ARG A 165 -0.11 -12.06 1.33
CA ARG A 165 0.39 -11.68 0.01
C ARG A 165 -0.39 -12.35 -1.10
N PHE A 166 -0.92 -11.53 -1.99
CA PHE A 166 -1.48 -11.92 -3.29
C PHE A 166 -0.32 -12.16 -4.26
N ASN A 167 -0.17 -13.40 -4.76
CA ASN A 167 1.02 -13.84 -5.51
C ASN A 167 0.86 -13.72 -7.03
#